data_6d73d5cf453c3068c65ee163141633e3
#
_entry.id   6d73d5cf453c3068c65ee163141633e3
#
_cell.length_a   1.000
_cell.length_b   1.000
_cell.length_c   1.000
_cell.angle_alpha   90.00
_cell.angle_beta   90.00
_cell.angle_gamma   90.00
#
_symmetry.space_group_name_H-M   'P 1'
#
loop_
_entity.id
_entity.type
_entity.pdbx_description
1 polymer ?
#
loop_
_entity_poly.entity_id
_entity_poly.type
_entity_poly.pdbx_seq_one_letter_code
_entity_poly.pdbx_strand_id
1 'polypeptide(L)'
;MAIENTTIQSTTTATAKKRGWARTLLRIALVTGLILVVGYFTATAVWKRSGSGKWQLEIDKDGVQVYSMKMPGSTLKQFRAVTKVKTSLRHVVAVFNDTTLQHCNDWMHDCLVSTAIEPWNEQGHYSLAFYRATPGKPFAPREFVIKLQFSQDPQTKSVFLDVTDVPDRLPPDKCCVRVLIHNRWRWTPLKNGEVEVEVLEKFDAGIPYFVHNAQAGPLWGIMKSLPDLMDGKKYPVQDPDSKYDFIQEPTTETALQKAAN
;
A
#
# COMPACT_ATOMS: atom_id res chain seq x y z
N MET A 1 -90.17 -2.26 21.56
CA MET A 1 -89.19 -1.20 21.41
C MET A 1 -87.86 -1.85 21.34
N ALA A 2 -87.31 -2.00 20.15
CA ALA A 2 -86.04 -2.68 19.89
C ALA A 2 -84.90 -1.64 20.01
N ILE A 3 -83.81 -1.97 20.67
CA ILE A 3 -82.60 -1.22 20.52
C ILE A 3 -81.43 -2.27 20.34
N GLU A 4 -80.94 -2.17 19.22
CA GLU A 4 -79.78 -2.54 18.54
C GLU A 4 -78.51 -2.88 19.42
N ASN A 5 -77.97 -4.00 19.15
CA ASN A 5 -76.61 -4.34 19.56
C ASN A 5 -75.80 -4.64 18.28
N THR A 6 -75.15 -3.64 17.74
CA THR A 6 -74.25 -3.81 16.60
C THR A 6 -72.95 -3.08 16.88
N THR A 7 -71.83 -3.76 16.59
CA THR A 7 -70.49 -3.23 16.33
C THR A 7 -69.52 -3.20 17.51
N ILE A 8 -68.85 -4.32 17.81
CA ILE A 8 -67.42 -4.36 18.18
C ILE A 8 -66.83 -5.69 17.72
N GLN A 9 -66.50 -5.87 16.47
CA GLN A 9 -65.74 -7.06 15.99
C GLN A 9 -64.77 -6.81 14.85
N SER A 10 -64.39 -5.58 14.49
CA SER A 10 -63.54 -5.38 13.32
C SER A 10 -62.12 -4.89 13.58
N THR A 11 -61.73 -4.58 14.83
CA THR A 11 -60.40 -4.02 15.14
C THR A 11 -59.36 -5.00 15.56
N THR A 12 -59.74 -6.18 16.04
CA THR A 12 -58.75 -7.16 16.61
C THR A 12 -58.05 -8.05 15.55
N THR A 13 -58.66 -8.26 14.39
CA THR A 13 -58.09 -9.14 13.35
C THR A 13 -57.02 -8.44 12.50
N ALA A 14 -57.10 -7.13 12.31
CA ALA A 14 -56.11 -6.37 11.49
C ALA A 14 -54.77 -6.21 12.23
N THR A 15 -54.77 -6.06 13.54
CA THR A 15 -53.56 -5.92 14.36
C THR A 15 -52.80 -7.28 14.54
N ALA A 16 -53.51 -8.36 14.64
CA ALA A 16 -52.94 -9.71 14.73
C ALA A 16 -52.25 -10.13 13.41
N LYS A 17 -52.83 -9.79 12.27
CA LYS A 17 -52.24 -10.04 10.93
C LYS A 17 -50.99 -9.22 10.66
N LYS A 18 -50.92 -7.94 11.05
CA LYS A 18 -49.74 -7.11 10.98
C LYS A 18 -48.60 -7.62 11.86
N ARG A 19 -48.89 -8.11 13.05
CA ARG A 19 -47.90 -8.65 14.00
C ARG A 19 -47.31 -10.00 13.52
N GLY A 20 -48.06 -10.83 12.82
CA GLY A 20 -47.62 -12.05 12.18
C GLY A 20 -46.64 -11.79 11.04
N TRP A 21 -46.93 -10.83 10.17
CA TRP A 21 -46.07 -10.45 9.04
C TRP A 21 -44.75 -9.84 9.48
N ALA A 22 -44.75 -8.96 10.48
CA ALA A 22 -43.54 -8.38 11.05
C ALA A 22 -42.61 -9.48 11.63
N ARG A 23 -43.14 -10.52 12.30
CA ARG A 23 -42.35 -11.63 12.79
C ARG A 23 -41.77 -12.48 11.67
N THR A 24 -42.49 -12.68 10.58
CA THR A 24 -42.03 -13.40 9.40
C THR A 24 -40.91 -12.63 8.70
N LEU A 25 -41.05 -11.33 8.50
CA LEU A 25 -40.01 -10.48 7.94
C LEU A 25 -38.74 -10.45 8.81
N LEU A 26 -38.90 -10.37 10.14
CA LEU A 26 -37.75 -10.44 11.06
C LEU A 26 -37.01 -11.78 10.95
N ARG A 27 -37.73 -12.91 10.86
CA ARG A 27 -37.15 -14.24 10.67
C ARG A 27 -36.39 -14.33 9.35
N ILE A 28 -36.97 -13.83 8.25
CA ILE A 28 -36.32 -13.79 6.94
C ILE A 28 -35.05 -12.95 7.01
N ALA A 29 -35.12 -11.76 7.61
CA ALA A 29 -33.95 -10.88 7.76
C ALA A 29 -32.83 -11.55 8.59
N LEU A 30 -33.18 -12.24 9.70
CA LEU A 30 -32.21 -12.96 10.53
C LEU A 30 -31.59 -14.15 9.79
N VAL A 31 -32.39 -14.93 9.07
CA VAL A 31 -31.89 -16.07 8.28
C VAL A 31 -30.98 -15.59 7.15
N THR A 32 -31.39 -14.54 6.43
CA THR A 32 -30.56 -13.93 5.37
C THR A 32 -29.28 -13.37 5.94
N GLY A 33 -29.33 -12.66 7.08
CA GLY A 33 -28.15 -12.17 7.78
C GLY A 33 -27.19 -13.30 8.16
N LEU A 34 -27.72 -14.39 8.71
CA LEU A 34 -26.93 -15.57 9.07
C LEU A 34 -26.26 -16.21 7.84
N ILE A 35 -26.99 -16.36 6.73
CA ILE A 35 -26.45 -16.92 5.48
C ILE A 35 -25.32 -16.03 4.95
N LEU A 36 -25.49 -14.70 4.97
CA LEU A 36 -24.45 -13.78 4.54
C LEU A 36 -23.20 -13.86 5.42
N VAL A 37 -23.37 -13.94 6.73
CA VAL A 37 -22.25 -14.08 7.68
C VAL A 37 -21.51 -15.40 7.44
N VAL A 38 -22.23 -16.52 7.39
CA VAL A 38 -21.62 -17.85 7.13
C VAL A 38 -20.95 -17.87 5.76
N GLY A 39 -21.59 -17.30 4.74
CA GLY A 39 -21.04 -17.17 3.39
C GLY A 39 -19.73 -16.39 3.37
N TYR A 40 -19.70 -15.23 4.07
CA TYR A 40 -18.49 -14.41 4.20
C TYR A 40 -17.32 -15.18 4.85
N PHE A 41 -17.57 -15.83 6.00
CA PHE A 41 -16.52 -16.61 6.70
C PHE A 41 -16.03 -17.80 5.86
N THR A 42 -16.95 -18.50 5.18
CA THR A 42 -16.60 -19.62 4.30
C THR A 42 -15.76 -19.14 3.12
N ALA A 43 -16.19 -18.09 2.42
CA ALA A 43 -15.45 -17.49 1.31
C ALA A 43 -14.07 -17.02 1.75
N THR A 44 -13.96 -16.36 2.92
CA THR A 44 -12.70 -15.91 3.48
C THR A 44 -11.78 -17.11 3.82
N ALA A 45 -12.32 -18.19 4.38
CA ALA A 45 -11.54 -19.38 4.69
C ALA A 45 -11.02 -20.08 3.42
N VAL A 46 -11.84 -20.18 2.38
CA VAL A 46 -11.45 -20.70 1.06
C VAL A 46 -10.39 -19.81 0.44
N TRP A 47 -10.63 -18.48 0.44
CA TRP A 47 -9.67 -17.51 -0.05
C TRP A 47 -8.32 -17.60 0.68
N LYS A 48 -8.34 -17.70 2.02
CA LYS A 48 -7.12 -17.84 2.83
C LYS A 48 -6.30 -19.06 2.44
N ARG A 49 -6.95 -20.18 2.13
CA ARG A 49 -6.29 -21.45 1.72
C ARG A 49 -5.82 -21.42 0.27
N SER A 50 -6.41 -20.59 -0.58
CA SER A 50 -6.06 -20.47 -1.99
C SER A 50 -4.70 -19.79 -2.21
N GLY A 51 -4.24 -19.83 -3.45
CA GLY A 51 -3.00 -19.19 -3.90
C GLY A 51 -1.92 -20.20 -4.25
N SER A 52 -1.10 -19.86 -5.24
CA SER A 52 -0.03 -20.72 -5.77
C SER A 52 1.35 -20.37 -5.22
N GLY A 53 1.51 -19.24 -4.51
CA GLY A 53 2.81 -18.70 -4.12
C GLY A 53 3.66 -18.27 -5.32
N LYS A 54 3.05 -18.09 -6.49
CA LYS A 54 3.74 -17.68 -7.72
C LYS A 54 3.31 -16.27 -8.12
N TRP A 55 4.24 -15.50 -8.66
CA TRP A 55 3.98 -14.20 -9.24
C TRP A 55 3.11 -14.33 -10.49
N GLN A 56 2.08 -13.50 -10.59
CA GLN A 56 1.17 -13.39 -11.73
C GLN A 56 1.22 -11.95 -12.22
N LEU A 57 1.41 -11.76 -13.53
CA LEU A 57 1.39 -10.45 -14.17
C LEU A 57 -0.05 -9.92 -14.15
N GLU A 58 -0.26 -8.75 -13.59
CA GLU A 58 -1.56 -8.07 -13.50
C GLU A 58 -1.65 -6.92 -14.51
N ILE A 59 -0.55 -6.16 -14.67
CA ILE A 59 -0.48 -4.99 -15.58
C ILE A 59 0.88 -5.00 -16.27
N ASP A 60 0.85 -4.79 -17.60
CA ASP A 60 2.04 -4.53 -18.45
C ASP A 60 1.69 -3.37 -19.38
N LYS A 61 2.02 -2.17 -18.97
CA LYS A 61 1.61 -0.96 -19.67
C LYS A 61 2.54 0.23 -19.34
N ASP A 62 2.76 1.09 -20.33
CA ASP A 62 3.52 2.34 -20.20
C ASP A 62 4.95 2.13 -19.61
N GLY A 63 5.60 0.99 -19.93
CA GLY A 63 6.93 0.65 -19.40
C GLY A 63 6.95 0.17 -17.95
N VAL A 64 5.78 -0.05 -17.37
CA VAL A 64 5.61 -0.55 -15.99
C VAL A 64 4.98 -1.94 -16.02
N GLN A 65 5.59 -2.88 -15.31
CA GLN A 65 5.05 -4.21 -15.07
C GLN A 65 4.67 -4.35 -13.59
N VAL A 66 3.44 -4.78 -13.32
CA VAL A 66 2.97 -5.05 -11.96
C VAL A 66 2.53 -6.50 -11.84
N TYR A 67 3.02 -7.14 -10.82
CA TYR A 67 2.74 -8.53 -10.48
C TYR A 67 2.07 -8.61 -9.12
N SER A 68 1.21 -9.62 -8.93
CA SER A 68 0.72 -10.00 -7.61
C SER A 68 1.06 -11.43 -7.27
N MET A 69 1.18 -11.72 -6.00
CA MET A 69 1.38 -13.07 -5.48
C MET A 69 0.48 -13.32 -4.28
N LYS A 70 -0.27 -14.40 -4.35
CA LYS A 70 -1.12 -14.86 -3.26
C LYS A 70 -0.51 -16.11 -2.63
N MET A 71 -0.07 -15.96 -1.38
CA MET A 71 0.45 -17.09 -0.59
C MET A 71 -0.69 -17.87 0.05
N PRO A 72 -0.63 -19.22 0.05
CA PRO A 72 -1.50 -20.02 0.90
C PRO A 72 -1.34 -19.61 2.37
N GLY A 73 -2.46 -19.53 3.10
CA GLY A 73 -2.48 -19.11 4.51
C GLY A 73 -2.60 -17.60 4.74
N SER A 74 -2.41 -16.75 3.70
CA SER A 74 -2.63 -15.30 3.77
C SER A 74 -3.98 -14.91 3.16
N THR A 75 -4.61 -13.85 3.64
CA THR A 75 -5.72 -13.18 2.95
C THR A 75 -5.23 -12.06 2.05
N LEU A 76 -4.05 -11.52 2.30
CA LEU A 76 -3.46 -10.41 1.57
C LEU A 76 -2.54 -10.92 0.47
N LYS A 77 -2.61 -10.29 -0.69
CA LYS A 77 -1.63 -10.43 -1.77
C LYS A 77 -0.37 -9.60 -1.43
N GLN A 78 0.76 -10.03 -1.97
CA GLN A 78 1.98 -9.23 -2.09
C GLN A 78 2.05 -8.69 -3.52
N PHE A 79 2.63 -7.52 -3.69
CA PHE A 79 2.80 -6.91 -5.00
C PHE A 79 4.28 -6.68 -5.30
N ARG A 80 4.60 -6.76 -6.58
CA ARG A 80 5.90 -6.45 -7.14
C ARG A 80 5.69 -5.58 -8.36
N ALA A 81 6.42 -4.49 -8.48
CA ALA A 81 6.40 -3.70 -9.71
C ALA A 81 7.81 -3.40 -10.19
N VAL A 82 7.96 -3.27 -11.51
CA VAL A 82 9.23 -3.01 -12.18
C VAL A 82 9.02 -1.91 -13.22
N THR A 83 9.95 -0.96 -13.27
CA THR A 83 10.04 0.07 -14.31
C THR A 83 11.51 0.47 -14.53
N LYS A 84 11.77 1.40 -15.44
CA LYS A 84 13.09 1.95 -15.70
C LYS A 84 13.03 3.48 -15.66
N VAL A 85 14.06 4.07 -15.11
CA VAL A 85 14.20 5.53 -15.01
C VAL A 85 15.62 5.95 -15.44
N LYS A 86 15.75 7.19 -15.86
CA LYS A 86 17.03 7.80 -16.18
C LYS A 86 17.44 8.73 -15.05
N THR A 87 18.38 8.28 -14.21
CA THR A 87 18.78 9.01 -13.00
C THR A 87 20.10 8.46 -12.45
N SER A 88 20.74 9.17 -11.53
CA SER A 88 21.86 8.64 -10.74
C SER A 88 21.36 7.92 -9.49
N LEU A 89 22.16 6.99 -8.95
CA LEU A 89 21.81 6.24 -7.73
C LEU A 89 21.76 7.17 -6.50
N ARG A 90 22.64 8.17 -6.42
CA ARG A 90 22.63 9.18 -5.33
C ARG A 90 21.37 10.02 -5.36
N HIS A 91 20.92 10.41 -6.55
CA HIS A 91 19.67 11.16 -6.71
C HIS A 91 18.46 10.34 -6.22
N VAL A 92 18.42 9.04 -6.53
CA VAL A 92 17.40 8.13 -6.00
C VAL A 92 17.36 8.17 -4.47
N VAL A 93 18.50 8.02 -3.80
CA VAL A 93 18.55 8.03 -2.32
C VAL A 93 18.06 9.37 -1.79
N ALA A 94 18.47 10.47 -2.40
CA ALA A 94 18.07 11.81 -2.00
C ALA A 94 16.55 12.02 -2.13
N VAL A 95 15.94 11.60 -3.24
CA VAL A 95 14.50 11.70 -3.47
C VAL A 95 13.73 10.83 -2.48
N PHE A 96 14.12 9.57 -2.30
CA PHE A 96 13.42 8.65 -1.39
C PHE A 96 13.63 8.95 0.10
N ASN A 97 14.66 9.71 0.46
CA ASN A 97 14.90 10.18 1.82
C ASN A 97 14.28 11.57 2.11
N ASP A 98 13.63 12.20 1.13
CA ASP A 98 12.92 13.46 1.34
C ASP A 98 11.58 13.21 2.05
N THR A 99 11.46 13.75 3.26
CA THR A 99 10.28 13.63 4.12
C THR A 99 9.42 14.88 4.12
N THR A 100 9.58 15.78 3.15
CA THR A 100 8.72 16.97 3.04
C THR A 100 7.29 16.60 2.66
N LEU A 101 6.33 17.38 3.14
CA LEU A 101 4.91 17.14 2.83
C LEU A 101 4.61 17.27 1.33
N GLN A 102 5.32 18.18 0.67
CA GLN A 102 5.17 18.37 -0.79
C GLN A 102 5.58 17.09 -1.52
N HIS A 103 6.72 16.51 -1.18
CA HIS A 103 7.21 15.28 -1.79
C HIS A 103 6.29 14.10 -1.48
N CYS A 104 5.80 13.99 -0.25
CA CYS A 104 4.85 12.95 0.14
C CYS A 104 3.61 12.93 -0.75
N ASN A 105 3.06 14.09 -1.12
CA ASN A 105 1.89 14.19 -1.99
C ASN A 105 2.16 13.82 -3.45
N ASP A 106 3.41 13.77 -3.88
CA ASP A 106 3.73 13.41 -5.26
C ASP A 106 3.64 11.92 -5.52
N TRP A 107 3.78 11.10 -4.50
CA TRP A 107 3.70 9.66 -4.65
C TRP A 107 2.74 8.96 -3.68
N MET A 108 2.31 9.64 -2.61
CA MET A 108 1.27 9.16 -1.71
C MET A 108 0.08 10.12 -1.80
N HIS A 109 -0.87 9.84 -2.69
CA HIS A 109 -2.06 10.67 -2.82
C HIS A 109 -2.72 10.91 -1.46
N ASP A 110 -3.18 12.16 -1.23
CA ASP A 110 -3.83 12.57 0.01
C ASP A 110 -2.95 12.42 1.27
N CYS A 111 -1.66 12.70 1.15
CA CYS A 111 -0.76 12.81 2.29
C CYS A 111 -1.11 14.04 3.13
N LEU A 112 -1.41 13.81 4.40
CA LEU A 112 -1.84 14.85 5.35
C LEU A 112 -0.69 15.37 6.19
N VAL A 113 0.26 14.50 6.51
CA VAL A 113 1.45 14.81 7.33
C VAL A 113 2.62 14.01 6.80
N SER A 114 3.76 14.66 6.70
CA SER A 114 5.04 14.03 6.40
C SER A 114 6.13 14.76 7.19
N THR A 115 6.92 14.04 7.97
CA THR A 115 8.00 14.61 8.76
C THR A 115 9.04 13.56 9.14
N ALA A 116 10.30 14.00 9.32
CA ALA A 116 11.33 13.17 9.92
C ALA A 116 11.10 13.06 11.43
N ILE A 117 11.16 11.85 11.98
CA ILE A 117 11.25 11.57 13.42
C ILE A 117 12.71 11.64 13.84
N GLU A 118 13.56 10.97 13.09
CA GLU A 118 15.01 11.07 13.18
C GLU A 118 15.55 11.45 11.79
N PRO A 119 16.36 12.51 11.69
CA PRO A 119 16.95 12.91 10.42
C PRO A 119 17.93 11.84 9.92
N TRP A 120 18.48 12.04 8.73
CA TRP A 120 19.46 11.16 8.15
C TRP A 120 20.63 10.87 9.08
N ASN A 121 20.88 9.60 9.33
CA ASN A 121 22.02 9.08 10.07
C ASN A 121 23.07 8.60 9.06
N GLU A 122 24.18 9.32 8.95
CA GLU A 122 25.25 9.04 7.98
C GLU A 122 25.98 7.73 8.26
N GLN A 123 26.14 7.37 9.52
CA GLN A 123 26.87 6.13 9.89
C GLN A 123 26.01 4.89 9.66
N GLY A 124 24.72 4.98 9.93
CA GLY A 124 23.77 3.88 9.78
C GLY A 124 23.06 3.84 8.44
N HIS A 125 23.18 4.87 7.62
CA HIS A 125 22.51 5.05 6.33
C HIS A 125 20.99 4.88 6.42
N TYR A 126 20.36 5.52 7.44
CA TYR A 126 18.92 5.45 7.65
C TYR A 126 18.32 6.78 8.10
N SER A 127 17.02 6.89 7.96
CA SER A 127 16.19 7.88 8.63
C SER A 127 14.93 7.24 9.20
N LEU A 128 14.29 7.91 10.17
CA LEU A 128 12.96 7.55 10.64
C LEU A 128 11.97 8.62 10.23
N ALA A 129 10.87 8.19 9.65
CA ALA A 129 9.83 9.08 9.13
C ALA A 129 8.45 8.75 9.68
N PHE A 130 7.63 9.78 9.80
CA PHE A 130 6.20 9.68 10.07
C PHE A 130 5.42 10.22 8.89
N TYR A 131 4.48 9.41 8.41
CA TYR A 131 3.52 9.82 7.40
C TYR A 131 2.10 9.58 7.91
N ARG A 132 1.19 10.47 7.51
CA ARG A 132 -0.26 10.27 7.67
C ARG A 132 -0.92 10.55 6.33
N ALA A 133 -1.71 9.60 5.85
CA ALA A 133 -2.44 9.72 4.60
C ALA A 133 -3.90 9.26 4.77
N THR A 134 -4.79 9.73 3.91
CA THR A 134 -6.19 9.29 3.93
C THR A 134 -6.51 8.46 2.70
N PRO A 135 -7.09 7.25 2.86
CA PRO A 135 -7.60 6.47 1.75
C PRO A 135 -9.00 6.97 1.28
N GLY A 136 -9.48 8.08 1.86
CA GLY A 136 -10.81 8.59 1.59
C GLY A 136 -11.92 7.92 2.43
N LYS A 137 -13.08 8.58 2.50
CA LYS A 137 -14.25 8.04 3.24
C LYS A 137 -14.72 6.72 2.62
N PRO A 138 -15.19 5.74 3.41
CA PRO A 138 -15.46 5.81 4.86
C PRO A 138 -14.28 5.43 5.77
N PHE A 139 -13.07 5.31 5.26
CA PHE A 139 -11.93 4.82 6.02
C PHE A 139 -11.28 5.92 6.86
N ALA A 140 -10.81 5.55 8.05
CA ALA A 140 -9.98 6.42 8.89
C ALA A 140 -8.61 6.67 8.22
N PRO A 141 -7.91 7.76 8.54
CA PRO A 141 -6.54 7.99 8.07
C PRO A 141 -5.58 6.87 8.50
N ARG A 142 -4.50 6.70 7.76
CA ARG A 142 -3.43 5.73 7.99
C ARG A 142 -2.18 6.44 8.48
N GLU A 143 -1.54 5.85 9.49
CA GLU A 143 -0.27 6.32 10.02
C GLU A 143 0.83 5.31 9.74
N PHE A 144 1.94 5.83 9.26
CA PHE A 144 3.16 5.10 8.99
C PHE A 144 4.26 5.68 9.88
N VAL A 145 4.81 4.86 10.76
CA VAL A 145 6.03 5.16 11.51
C VAL A 145 7.06 4.18 11.02
N ILE A 146 7.98 4.66 10.19
CA ILE A 146 8.84 3.78 9.39
C ILE A 146 10.31 4.15 9.52
N LYS A 147 11.15 3.14 9.36
CA LYS A 147 12.58 3.26 9.11
C LYS A 147 12.84 3.11 7.62
N LEU A 148 13.55 4.05 7.06
CA LEU A 148 14.10 4.03 5.71
C LEU A 148 15.57 3.65 5.80
N GLN A 149 15.91 2.40 5.54
CA GLN A 149 17.26 1.88 5.62
C GLN A 149 17.84 1.67 4.24
N PHE A 150 18.88 2.43 3.90
CA PHE A 150 19.57 2.30 2.61
C PHE A 150 20.83 1.44 2.73
N SER A 151 21.14 0.74 1.64
CA SER A 151 22.38 -0.01 1.46
C SER A 151 22.74 -0.14 -0.02
N GLN A 152 24.00 -0.43 -0.33
CA GLN A 152 24.45 -0.69 -1.68
C GLN A 152 25.23 -2.00 -1.75
N ASP A 153 24.94 -2.79 -2.77
CA ASP A 153 25.73 -3.97 -3.11
C ASP A 153 27.05 -3.54 -3.78
N PRO A 154 28.20 -3.90 -3.24
CA PRO A 154 29.49 -3.44 -3.75
C PRO A 154 29.85 -3.99 -5.13
N GLN A 155 29.26 -5.13 -5.54
CA GLN A 155 29.56 -5.80 -6.82
C GLN A 155 28.65 -5.32 -7.93
N THR A 156 27.33 -5.33 -7.69
CA THR A 156 26.33 -4.95 -8.69
C THR A 156 26.06 -3.44 -8.72
N LYS A 157 26.51 -2.70 -7.69
CA LYS A 157 26.17 -1.31 -7.43
C LYS A 157 24.67 -1.07 -7.24
N SER A 158 23.86 -2.13 -7.13
CA SER A 158 22.46 -2.01 -6.84
C SER A 158 22.24 -1.36 -5.47
N VAL A 159 21.41 -0.34 -5.42
CA VAL A 159 20.98 0.29 -4.17
C VAL A 159 19.70 -0.38 -3.68
N PHE A 160 19.59 -0.57 -2.39
CA PHE A 160 18.41 -1.09 -1.71
C PHE A 160 17.89 -0.08 -0.70
N LEU A 161 16.55 -0.01 -0.60
CA LEU A 161 15.86 0.64 0.51
C LEU A 161 14.91 -0.38 1.13
N ASP A 162 15.17 -0.74 2.37
CA ASP A 162 14.25 -1.50 3.20
C ASP A 162 13.40 -0.50 4.01
N VAL A 163 12.09 -0.52 3.76
CA VAL A 163 11.09 0.28 4.49
C VAL A 163 10.41 -0.65 5.48
N THR A 164 10.64 -0.43 6.76
CA THR A 164 10.09 -1.26 7.85
C THR A 164 9.35 -0.41 8.86
N ASP A 165 8.25 -0.92 9.38
CA ASP A 165 7.54 -0.27 10.46
C ASP A 165 8.35 -0.30 11.77
N VAL A 166 8.29 0.82 12.50
CA VAL A 166 8.88 0.99 13.84
C VAL A 166 7.85 1.61 14.78
N PRO A 167 6.72 0.90 15.03
CA PRO A 167 5.52 1.46 15.65
C PRO A 167 5.75 2.04 17.04
N ASP A 168 6.74 1.53 17.77
CA ASP A 168 7.05 1.94 19.16
C ASP A 168 7.72 3.32 19.24
N ARG A 169 8.15 3.90 18.11
CA ARG A 169 8.81 5.22 18.08
C ARG A 169 7.84 6.38 18.27
N LEU A 170 6.57 6.18 18.00
CA LEU A 170 5.50 7.16 18.26
C LEU A 170 4.23 6.44 18.73
N PRO A 171 3.55 6.95 19.78
CA PRO A 171 2.25 6.41 20.17
C PRO A 171 1.24 6.58 19.02
N PRO A 172 0.30 5.63 18.84
CA PRO A 172 -0.74 5.76 17.84
C PRO A 172 -1.72 6.88 18.20
N ASP A 173 -2.14 7.66 17.20
CA ASP A 173 -3.22 8.63 17.36
C ASP A 173 -4.57 7.91 17.33
N LYS A 174 -5.51 8.33 18.18
CA LYS A 174 -6.87 7.75 18.26
C LYS A 174 -7.69 7.91 16.98
N CYS A 175 -7.35 8.88 16.12
CA CYS A 175 -8.06 9.14 14.87
C CYS A 175 -7.79 8.07 13.80
N CYS A 176 -6.72 7.30 13.97
CA CYS A 176 -6.00 6.76 12.83
C CYS A 176 -5.69 5.26 13.01
N VAL A 177 -5.43 4.59 11.91
CA VAL A 177 -4.99 3.18 11.91
C VAL A 177 -3.49 3.13 11.63
N ARG A 178 -2.73 2.49 12.53
CA ARG A 178 -1.31 2.24 12.33
C ARG A 178 -1.12 1.15 11.30
N VAL A 179 -0.36 1.45 10.23
CA VAL A 179 -0.03 0.50 9.16
C VAL A 179 1.23 -0.28 9.56
N LEU A 180 1.20 -1.58 9.34
CA LEU A 180 2.37 -2.44 9.38
C LEU A 180 2.90 -2.60 7.95
N ILE A 181 4.17 -2.27 7.73
CA ILE A 181 4.76 -2.22 6.39
C ILE A 181 6.14 -2.88 6.37
N HIS A 182 6.40 -3.63 5.32
CA HIS A 182 7.71 -4.17 5.01
C HIS A 182 7.88 -4.16 3.49
N ASN A 183 8.33 -3.03 2.94
CA ASN A 183 8.57 -2.87 1.52
C ASN A 183 10.07 -2.86 1.25
N ARG A 184 10.46 -3.40 0.12
CA ARG A 184 11.84 -3.38 -0.35
C ARG A 184 11.90 -2.82 -1.76
N TRP A 185 12.66 -1.74 -1.93
CA TRP A 185 13.01 -1.16 -3.21
C TRP A 185 14.41 -1.59 -3.61
N ARG A 186 14.62 -1.79 -4.91
CA ARG A 186 15.91 -2.08 -5.51
C ARG A 186 16.08 -1.23 -6.75
N TRP A 187 17.20 -0.55 -6.85
CA TRP A 187 17.63 0.22 -8.00
C TRP A 187 18.88 -0.39 -8.57
N THR A 188 18.77 -0.98 -9.75
CA THR A 188 19.86 -1.68 -10.44
C THR A 188 20.34 -0.85 -11.62
N PRO A 189 21.59 -0.35 -11.63
CA PRO A 189 22.12 0.38 -12.77
C PRO A 189 22.25 -0.53 -13.99
N LEU A 190 21.79 -0.05 -15.15
CA LEU A 190 21.87 -0.73 -16.43
C LEU A 190 23.02 -0.17 -17.29
N LYS A 191 23.46 -0.97 -18.27
CA LYS A 191 24.58 -0.58 -19.15
C LYS A 191 24.30 0.65 -20.02
N ASN A 192 23.04 0.94 -20.30
CA ASN A 192 22.58 2.07 -21.12
C ASN A 192 22.42 3.40 -20.34
N GLY A 193 22.86 3.43 -19.06
CA GLY A 193 22.71 4.59 -18.19
C GLY A 193 21.31 4.79 -17.61
N GLU A 194 20.43 3.80 -17.78
CA GLU A 194 19.16 3.73 -17.05
C GLU A 194 19.34 2.98 -15.74
N VAL A 195 18.38 3.13 -14.85
CA VAL A 195 18.25 2.39 -13.61
C VAL A 195 16.95 1.59 -13.65
N GLU A 196 17.03 0.27 -13.51
CA GLU A 196 15.85 -0.55 -13.27
C GLU A 196 15.40 -0.41 -11.82
N VAL A 197 14.15 -0.07 -11.65
CA VAL A 197 13.50 0.08 -10.34
C VAL A 197 12.57 -1.07 -10.11
N GLU A 198 12.79 -1.79 -9.02
CA GLU A 198 11.89 -2.85 -8.54
C GLU A 198 11.41 -2.52 -7.13
N VAL A 199 10.12 -2.69 -6.88
CA VAL A 199 9.56 -2.66 -5.53
C VAL A 199 8.84 -3.96 -5.20
N LEU A 200 9.09 -4.48 -4.01
CA LEU A 200 8.32 -5.54 -3.37
C LEU A 200 7.51 -4.92 -2.23
N GLU A 201 6.19 -4.97 -2.33
CA GLU A 201 5.28 -4.43 -1.31
C GLU A 201 4.64 -5.54 -0.50
N LYS A 202 4.80 -5.42 0.82
CA LYS A 202 4.13 -6.24 1.81
C LYS A 202 3.68 -5.35 2.95
N PHE A 203 2.39 -5.05 3.01
CA PHE A 203 1.84 -4.21 4.07
C PHE A 203 0.43 -4.64 4.42
N ASP A 204 -0.02 -4.26 5.63
CA ASP A 204 -1.39 -4.38 6.08
C ASP A 204 -1.90 -2.99 6.50
N ALA A 205 -2.76 -2.42 5.67
CA ALA A 205 -3.35 -1.11 5.90
C ALA A 205 -4.58 -1.15 6.82
N GLY A 206 -4.93 -2.32 7.40
CA GLY A 206 -6.14 -2.47 8.22
C GLY A 206 -7.44 -2.18 7.44
N ILE A 207 -7.48 -2.49 6.15
CA ILE A 207 -8.67 -2.40 5.29
C ILE A 207 -9.13 -3.79 4.88
N PRO A 208 -10.39 -3.97 4.46
CA PRO A 208 -10.86 -5.26 3.99
C PRO A 208 -9.96 -5.83 2.89
N TYR A 209 -9.63 -7.13 3.00
CA TYR A 209 -8.65 -7.76 2.10
C TYR A 209 -8.98 -7.63 0.62
N PHE A 210 -10.24 -7.57 0.23
CA PHE A 210 -10.65 -7.41 -1.17
C PHE A 210 -10.33 -6.00 -1.70
N VAL A 211 -10.33 -4.97 -0.84
CA VAL A 211 -9.87 -3.61 -1.19
C VAL A 211 -8.35 -3.58 -1.28
N HIS A 212 -7.68 -4.17 -0.27
CA HIS A 212 -6.21 -4.28 -0.26
C HIS A 212 -5.69 -5.02 -1.51
N ASN A 213 -6.34 -6.11 -1.91
CA ASN A 213 -5.91 -6.91 -3.05
C ASN A 213 -6.13 -6.26 -4.43
N ALA A 214 -6.72 -5.08 -4.48
CA ALA A 214 -6.88 -4.26 -5.69
C ALA A 214 -5.74 -3.23 -5.90
N GLN A 215 -4.60 -3.37 -5.21
CA GLN A 215 -3.50 -2.39 -5.21
C GLN A 215 -2.66 -2.36 -6.50
N ALA A 216 -2.85 -3.28 -7.44
CA ALA A 216 -2.07 -3.30 -8.68
C ALA A 216 -2.17 -1.97 -9.47
N GLY A 217 -3.36 -1.38 -9.56
CA GLY A 217 -3.59 -0.10 -10.25
C GLY A 217 -2.90 1.09 -9.56
N PRO A 218 -3.13 1.33 -8.26
CA PRO A 218 -2.40 2.35 -7.49
C PRO A 218 -0.87 2.19 -7.59
N LEU A 219 -0.33 0.98 -7.43
CA LEU A 219 1.10 0.73 -7.55
C LEU A 219 1.63 1.03 -8.96
N TRP A 220 0.87 0.66 -10.01
CA TRP A 220 1.21 1.04 -11.39
C TRP A 220 1.28 2.56 -11.53
N GLY A 221 0.34 3.32 -10.94
CA GLY A 221 0.32 4.78 -10.98
C GLY A 221 1.58 5.39 -10.34
N ILE A 222 2.01 4.90 -9.17
CA ILE A 222 3.25 5.31 -8.50
C ILE A 222 4.45 5.04 -9.40
N MET A 223 4.60 3.82 -9.90
CA MET A 223 5.75 3.45 -10.74
C MET A 223 5.81 4.22 -12.04
N LYS A 224 4.66 4.55 -12.64
CA LYS A 224 4.57 5.38 -13.84
C LYS A 224 5.02 6.82 -13.62
N SER A 225 4.84 7.36 -12.42
CA SER A 225 5.26 8.73 -12.09
C SER A 225 6.75 8.85 -11.74
N LEU A 226 7.45 7.74 -11.48
CA LEU A 226 8.86 7.77 -11.09
C LEU A 226 9.79 8.50 -12.08
N PRO A 227 9.68 8.38 -13.41
CA PRO A 227 10.52 9.13 -14.33
C PRO A 227 10.43 10.65 -14.11
N ASP A 228 9.23 11.18 -13.88
CA ASP A 228 9.01 12.61 -13.62
C ASP A 228 9.54 13.04 -12.26
N LEU A 229 9.52 12.15 -11.26
CA LEU A 229 10.11 12.41 -9.96
C LEU A 229 11.65 12.41 -10.00
N MET A 230 12.23 11.64 -10.91
CA MET A 230 13.67 11.43 -11.02
C MET A 230 14.35 12.36 -12.04
N ASP A 231 13.62 13.21 -12.76
CA ASP A 231 14.18 14.06 -13.82
C ASP A 231 15.02 15.24 -13.30
N GLY A 232 15.05 15.44 -11.98
CA GLY A 232 15.82 16.50 -11.31
C GLY A 232 15.25 17.91 -11.44
N LYS A 233 14.22 18.11 -12.26
CA LYS A 233 13.57 19.43 -12.43
C LYS A 233 12.58 19.70 -11.31
N LYS A 234 11.80 18.71 -10.95
CA LYS A 234 10.78 18.79 -9.90
C LYS A 234 11.41 18.74 -8.50
N TYR A 235 12.45 17.93 -8.35
CA TYR A 235 13.21 17.76 -7.10
C TYR A 235 14.70 18.00 -7.40
N PRO A 236 15.13 19.27 -7.52
CA PRO A 236 16.56 19.57 -7.60
C PRO A 236 17.19 19.22 -6.25
N VAL A 237 17.88 18.11 -6.21
CA VAL A 237 18.65 17.73 -5.02
C VAL A 237 19.89 18.61 -4.98
N GLN A 238 19.96 19.47 -3.97
CA GLN A 238 21.15 20.27 -3.71
C GLN A 238 22.25 19.35 -3.19
N ASP A 239 23.32 19.22 -3.98
CA ASP A 239 24.55 18.51 -3.63
C ASP A 239 24.34 17.09 -3.03
N PRO A 240 23.78 16.15 -3.83
CA PRO A 240 23.60 14.79 -3.35
C PRO A 240 24.93 14.09 -3.03
N ASP A 241 26.04 14.63 -3.55
CA ASP A 241 27.36 14.02 -3.46
C ASP A 241 27.97 14.10 -2.06
N SER A 242 27.69 15.17 -1.30
CA SER A 242 28.25 15.35 0.04
C SER A 242 27.51 14.55 1.13
N LYS A 243 26.22 14.26 0.95
CA LYS A 243 25.37 13.60 1.97
C LYS A 243 25.24 12.10 1.81
N TYR A 244 25.41 11.59 0.57
CA TYR A 244 25.22 10.17 0.23
C TYR A 244 26.46 9.59 -0.44
N ASP A 245 27.66 9.94 0.08
CA ASP A 245 28.98 9.53 -0.43
C ASP A 245 29.21 8.02 -0.35
N PHE A 246 28.47 7.29 0.50
CA PHE A 246 28.49 5.83 0.56
C PHE A 246 27.96 5.17 -0.73
N ILE A 247 27.20 5.91 -1.56
CA ILE A 247 26.72 5.44 -2.85
C ILE A 247 27.77 5.65 -3.93
N GLN A 248 28.19 4.55 -4.54
CA GLN A 248 29.09 4.54 -5.67
C GLN A 248 28.31 4.42 -6.97
N GLU A 249 28.44 5.40 -7.84
CA GLU A 249 27.89 5.33 -9.20
C GLU A 249 28.68 4.28 -10.03
N PRO A 250 28.03 3.61 -10.99
CA PRO A 250 28.74 2.73 -11.91
C PRO A 250 29.71 3.52 -12.77
N THR A 251 30.98 3.16 -12.74
CA THR A 251 31.97 3.75 -13.64
C THR A 251 31.74 3.25 -15.06
N THR A 252 31.91 4.11 -16.06
CA THR A 252 31.76 3.78 -17.49
C THR A 252 32.64 2.57 -17.90
N GLU A 253 33.75 2.36 -17.22
CA GLU A 253 34.70 1.24 -17.41
C GLU A 253 34.11 -0.12 -16.98
N THR A 254 33.34 -0.16 -15.89
CA THR A 254 32.66 -1.39 -15.41
C THR A 254 31.51 -1.80 -16.36
N ALA A 255 30.89 -0.83 -17.03
CA ALA A 255 29.86 -1.09 -18.05
C ALA A 255 30.46 -1.72 -19.32
N LEU A 256 31.70 -1.35 -19.70
CA LEU A 256 32.41 -1.87 -20.86
C LEU A 256 33.00 -3.27 -20.63
N GLN A 257 33.54 -3.57 -19.45
CA GLN A 257 34.07 -4.88 -19.11
C GLN A 257 33.01 -5.98 -19.01
N LYS A 258 31.81 -5.63 -18.55
CA LYS A 258 30.68 -6.58 -18.52
C LYS A 258 30.02 -6.80 -19.90
N ALA A 259 30.39 -5.98 -20.90
CA ALA A 259 29.93 -6.15 -22.29
C ALA A 259 30.86 -7.04 -23.10
N ALA A 260 32.03 -7.37 -22.59
CA ALA A 260 33.07 -8.17 -23.26
C ALA A 260 33.13 -9.64 -22.78
N ASN A 261 32.33 -10.02 -21.80
CA ASN A 261 32.11 -11.38 -21.29
C ASN A 261 30.64 -11.80 -21.47
#